data_e5126093e49e985a85c536f3fcdf939e
#
_entry.id   e5126093e49e985a85c536f3fcdf939e
#
_cell.length_a   1.000
_cell.length_b   1.000
_cell.length_c   1.000
_cell.angle_alpha   90.00
_cell.angle_beta   90.00
_cell.angle_gamma   90.00
#
_symmetry.space_group_name_H-M   'P 1'
#
loop_
_entity.id
_entity.type
_entity.pdbx_description
1 polymer ?
#
loop_
_entity_poly.entity_id
_entity_poly.type
_entity_poly.pdbx_seq_one_letter_code
_entity_poly.pdbx_strand_id
1 'polypeptide(L)'
;MARVPFATRENMTPSGQKIWDEIESSRGGVARNYAALLTNPEAADALAGLGGYARYVTPLDLRVKTLAILTAAREAHGHYVWTVNQRGAKEAGISDDVVSAIH
;
A
#
# COMPACT_ATOMS: atom_id res chain seq x y z
N MET A 1 -11.11 -3.14 14.44
CA MET A 1 -10.65 -4.54 14.55
C MET A 1 -10.63 -5.17 13.17
N ALA A 2 -9.56 -5.87 12.84
CA ALA A 2 -9.49 -6.59 11.56
C ALA A 2 -10.42 -7.81 11.59
N ARG A 3 -11.10 -8.08 10.45
CA ARG A 3 -11.99 -9.25 10.30
C ARG A 3 -11.23 -10.53 9.98
N VAL A 4 -10.00 -10.40 9.53
CA VAL A 4 -9.11 -11.51 9.25
C VAL A 4 -7.84 -11.35 10.09
N PRO A 5 -7.21 -12.45 10.51
CA PRO A 5 -5.94 -12.36 11.22
C PRO A 5 -4.87 -11.82 10.30
N PHE A 6 -3.94 -11.05 10.87
CA PHE A 6 -2.74 -10.67 10.13
C PHE A 6 -1.80 -11.87 10.03
N ALA A 7 -1.27 -12.10 8.84
CA ALA A 7 -0.22 -13.09 8.66
C ALA A 7 1.04 -12.67 9.42
N THR A 8 1.77 -13.65 9.93
CA THR A 8 3.10 -13.48 10.49
C THR A 8 4.06 -14.39 9.73
N ARG A 9 5.29 -13.94 9.53
CA ARG A 9 6.27 -14.71 8.76
C ARG A 9 6.45 -16.13 9.30
N GLU A 10 6.46 -16.28 10.61
CA GLU A 10 6.68 -17.56 11.30
C GLU A 10 5.57 -18.59 11.01
N ASN A 11 4.35 -18.11 10.76
CA ASN A 11 3.20 -18.99 10.53
C ASN A 11 2.99 -19.30 9.04
N MET A 12 3.91 -18.88 8.17
CA MET A 12 3.78 -19.08 6.72
C MET A 12 4.59 -20.29 6.24
N THR A 13 4.17 -20.84 5.10
CA THR A 13 4.96 -21.84 4.39
C THR A 13 6.26 -21.22 3.87
N PRO A 14 7.29 -22.04 3.49
CA PRO A 14 8.51 -21.50 2.90
C PRO A 14 8.28 -20.61 1.67
N SER A 15 7.35 -20.97 0.79
CA SER A 15 6.99 -20.12 -0.35
C SER A 15 6.32 -18.82 0.07
N GLY A 16 5.47 -18.85 1.09
CA GLY A 16 4.87 -17.66 1.67
C GLY A 16 5.89 -16.75 2.33
N GLN A 17 6.85 -17.31 3.03
CA GLN A 17 7.95 -16.55 3.64
C GLN A 17 8.80 -15.83 2.59
N LYS A 18 9.03 -16.45 1.45
CA LYS A 18 9.74 -15.81 0.34
C LYS A 18 8.98 -14.58 -0.16
N ILE A 19 7.67 -14.70 -0.33
CA ILE A 19 6.82 -13.55 -0.74
C ILE A 19 6.84 -12.45 0.32
N TRP A 20 6.74 -12.82 1.60
CA TRP A 20 6.90 -11.86 2.71
C TRP A 20 8.20 -11.09 2.61
N ASP A 21 9.32 -11.81 2.45
CA ASP A 21 10.66 -11.22 2.39
C ASP A 21 10.82 -10.28 1.17
N GLU A 22 10.23 -10.61 0.03
CA GLU A 22 10.23 -9.76 -1.16
C GLU A 22 9.44 -8.46 -0.94
N ILE A 23 8.28 -8.54 -0.29
CA ILE A 23 7.49 -7.36 0.08
C ILE A 23 8.24 -6.49 1.08
N GLU A 24 8.80 -7.09 2.11
CA GLU A 24 9.56 -6.39 3.13
C GLU A 24 10.76 -5.66 2.55
N SER A 25 11.55 -6.31 1.72
CA SER A 25 12.75 -5.73 1.12
C SER A 25 12.44 -4.61 0.12
N SER A 26 11.35 -4.72 -0.62
CA SER A 26 10.96 -3.72 -1.63
C SER A 26 10.32 -2.47 -1.03
N ARG A 27 9.75 -2.57 0.19
CA ARG A 27 8.96 -1.49 0.81
C ARG A 27 9.48 -1.00 2.16
N GLY A 28 10.55 -1.61 2.67
CA GLY A 28 11.09 -1.28 3.99
C GLY A 28 10.26 -1.82 5.15
N GLY A 29 9.35 -2.76 4.89
CA GLY A 29 8.50 -3.39 5.89
C GLY A 29 7.28 -4.02 5.26
N VAL A 30 6.51 -4.76 6.05
CA VAL A 30 5.22 -5.34 5.64
C VAL A 30 4.11 -4.55 6.30
N ALA A 31 3.47 -3.68 5.53
CA ALA A 31 2.36 -2.86 6.00
C ALA A 31 1.14 -3.72 6.35
N ARG A 32 0.26 -3.21 7.20
CA ARG A 32 -0.88 -3.96 7.74
C ARG A 32 -1.84 -4.48 6.66
N ASN A 33 -2.03 -3.73 5.58
CA ASN A 33 -2.84 -4.19 4.45
C ASN A 33 -2.21 -5.41 3.76
N TYR A 34 -0.88 -5.45 3.61
CA TYR A 34 -0.19 -6.63 3.08
C TYR A 34 -0.19 -7.78 4.08
N ALA A 35 -0.04 -7.53 5.37
CA ALA A 35 -0.13 -8.58 6.39
C ALA A 35 -1.51 -9.25 6.40
N ALA A 36 -2.58 -8.50 6.17
CA ALA A 36 -3.92 -9.06 5.99
C ALA A 36 -4.04 -9.86 4.68
N LEU A 37 -3.49 -9.34 3.59
CA LEU A 37 -3.55 -9.98 2.27
C LEU A 37 -2.71 -11.25 2.21
N LEU A 38 -1.63 -11.34 2.96
CA LEU A 38 -0.72 -12.49 3.03
C LEU A 38 -1.35 -13.73 3.69
N THR A 39 -2.60 -13.66 4.13
CA THR A 39 -3.40 -14.86 4.40
C THR A 39 -3.62 -15.67 3.11
N ASN A 40 -3.50 -15.03 1.95
CA ASN A 40 -3.38 -15.65 0.64
C ASN A 40 -2.10 -15.13 -0.04
N PRO A 41 -0.95 -15.82 0.14
CA PRO A 41 0.33 -15.32 -0.33
C PRO A 41 0.39 -15.10 -1.86
N GLU A 42 -0.24 -15.94 -2.64
CA GLU A 42 -0.26 -15.81 -4.11
C GLU A 42 -0.98 -14.52 -4.55
N ALA A 43 -2.10 -14.21 -3.92
CA ALA A 43 -2.82 -12.96 -4.18
C ALA A 43 -1.99 -11.73 -3.75
N ALA A 44 -1.33 -11.84 -2.61
CA ALA A 44 -0.44 -10.78 -2.11
C ALA A 44 0.73 -10.53 -3.08
N ASP A 45 1.33 -11.59 -3.62
CA ASP A 45 2.41 -11.49 -4.58
C ASP A 45 1.98 -10.78 -5.87
N ALA A 46 0.85 -11.19 -6.44
CA ALA A 46 0.31 -10.58 -7.65
C ALA A 46 -0.02 -9.09 -7.43
N LEU A 47 -0.64 -8.75 -6.32
CA LEU A 47 -0.97 -7.35 -5.99
C LEU A 47 0.30 -6.53 -5.70
N ALA A 48 1.27 -7.10 -5.00
CA ALA A 48 2.54 -6.45 -4.73
C ALA A 48 3.32 -6.17 -6.02
N GLY A 49 3.26 -7.07 -7.00
CA GLY A 49 3.85 -6.88 -8.32
C GLY A 49 3.23 -5.70 -9.05
N LEU A 50 1.91 -5.66 -9.13
CA LEU A 50 1.18 -4.54 -9.74
C LEU A 50 1.42 -3.22 -8.99
N GLY A 51 1.31 -3.24 -7.68
CA GLY A 51 1.51 -2.07 -6.83
C GLY A 51 2.94 -1.55 -6.88
N GLY A 52 3.91 -2.45 -6.94
CA GLY A 52 5.33 -2.10 -7.10
C GLY A 52 5.60 -1.39 -8.41
N TYR A 53 5.04 -1.87 -9.51
CA TYR A 53 5.12 -1.18 -10.78
C TYR A 53 4.48 0.21 -10.70
N ALA A 54 3.25 0.30 -10.22
CA ALA A 54 2.51 1.55 -10.16
C ALA A 54 3.18 2.60 -9.27
N ARG A 55 3.85 2.19 -8.19
CA ARG A 55 4.50 3.11 -7.26
C ARG A 55 5.92 3.48 -7.64
N TYR A 56 6.72 2.52 -8.12
CA TYR A 56 8.17 2.68 -8.20
C TYR A 56 8.74 2.65 -9.62
N VAL A 57 8.02 2.08 -10.59
CA VAL A 57 8.54 1.85 -11.95
C VAL A 57 7.88 2.78 -12.97
N THR A 58 6.58 3.06 -12.82
CA THR A 58 5.86 3.92 -13.77
C THR A 58 6.51 5.32 -13.88
N PRO A 59 6.53 5.92 -15.08
CA PRO A 59 7.10 7.25 -15.29
C PRO A 59 6.24 8.40 -14.73
N LEU A 60 5.06 8.12 -14.21
CA LEU A 60 4.23 9.15 -13.57
C LEU A 60 4.95 9.76 -12.37
N ASP A 61 4.90 11.08 -12.25
CA ASP A 61 5.53 11.74 -11.12
C ASP A 61 4.81 11.45 -9.79
N LEU A 62 5.50 11.67 -8.69
CA LEU A 62 5.01 11.38 -7.35
C LEU A 62 3.74 12.15 -7.02
N ARG A 63 3.62 13.39 -7.48
CA ARG A 63 2.45 14.23 -7.24
C ARG A 63 1.20 13.63 -7.88
N VAL A 64 1.29 13.22 -9.14
CA VAL A 64 0.17 12.59 -9.87
C VAL A 64 -0.22 11.27 -9.22
N LYS A 65 0.75 10.43 -8.88
CA LYS A 65 0.48 9.16 -8.18
C LYS A 65 -0.23 9.38 -6.85
N THR A 66 0.24 10.32 -6.05
CA THR A 66 -0.33 10.61 -4.74
C THR A 66 -1.75 11.17 -4.84
N LEU A 67 -2.00 12.07 -5.79
CA LEU A 67 -3.35 12.58 -6.06
C LEU A 67 -4.32 11.46 -6.46
N ALA A 68 -3.88 10.57 -7.33
CA ALA A 68 -4.70 9.43 -7.76
C ALA A 68 -5.01 8.49 -6.59
N ILE A 69 -4.03 8.18 -5.75
CA ILE A 69 -4.22 7.32 -4.57
C ILE A 69 -5.19 7.96 -3.58
N LEU A 70 -5.01 9.24 -3.26
CA LEU A 70 -5.88 9.94 -2.33
C LEU A 70 -7.32 10.04 -2.83
N THR A 71 -7.50 10.36 -4.11
CA THR A 71 -8.83 10.42 -4.72
C THR A 71 -9.52 9.06 -4.70
N ALA A 72 -8.82 8.00 -5.11
CA ALA A 72 -9.36 6.65 -5.08
C ALA A 72 -9.68 6.20 -3.65
N ALA A 73 -8.82 6.50 -2.69
CA ALA A 73 -9.07 6.17 -1.29
C ALA A 73 -10.30 6.89 -0.73
N ARG A 74 -10.49 8.16 -1.11
CA ARG A 74 -11.67 8.94 -0.71
C ARG A 74 -12.95 8.34 -1.28
N GLU A 75 -12.97 8.09 -2.58
CA GLU A 75 -14.14 7.54 -3.28
C GLU A 75 -14.51 6.13 -2.78
N ALA A 76 -13.51 5.30 -2.48
CA ALA A 76 -13.71 3.94 -2.00
C ALA A 76 -13.89 3.84 -0.46
N HIS A 77 -13.95 4.98 0.25
CA HIS A 77 -14.00 5.02 1.72
C HIS A 77 -12.85 4.24 2.39
N GLY A 78 -11.67 4.24 1.75
CA GLY A 78 -10.47 3.54 2.22
C GLY A 78 -9.71 4.32 3.29
N HIS A 79 -10.22 4.38 4.50
CA HIS A 79 -9.66 5.19 5.60
C HIS A 79 -8.18 4.89 5.89
N TYR A 80 -7.80 3.63 5.88
CA TYR A 80 -6.40 3.24 6.10
C TYR A 80 -5.48 3.78 4.99
N VAL A 81 -5.87 3.57 3.74
CA VAL A 81 -5.09 4.03 2.57
C VAL A 81 -5.00 5.56 2.57
N TRP A 82 -6.09 6.24 2.87
CA TRP A 82 -6.11 7.70 3.03
C TRP A 82 -5.11 8.16 4.09
N THR A 83 -5.23 7.63 5.30
CA THR A 83 -4.41 8.04 6.44
C THR A 83 -2.92 7.85 6.19
N VAL A 84 -2.55 6.73 5.58
CA VAL A 84 -1.13 6.44 5.28
C VAL A 84 -0.60 7.37 4.18
N ASN A 85 -1.37 7.59 3.12
CA ASN A 85 -0.87 8.33 1.95
C ASN A 85 -0.94 9.85 2.12
N GLN A 86 -1.89 10.39 2.90
CA GLN A 86 -1.94 11.83 3.14
C GLN A 86 -0.68 12.35 3.85
N ARG A 87 -0.03 11.52 4.65
CA ARG A 87 1.21 11.90 5.36
C ARG A 87 2.34 12.28 4.41
N GLY A 88 2.40 11.65 3.26
CA GLY A 88 3.40 11.92 2.24
C GLY A 88 2.99 13.00 1.22
N ALA A 89 1.79 13.54 1.32
CA ALA A 89 1.27 14.48 0.32
C ALA A 89 2.14 15.73 0.19
N LYS A 90 2.59 16.29 1.30
CA LYS A 90 3.43 17.49 1.33
C LYS A 90 4.77 17.27 0.63
N GLU A 91 5.41 16.14 0.88
CA GLU A 91 6.65 15.75 0.21
C GLU A 91 6.45 15.51 -1.29
N ALA A 92 5.25 15.10 -1.69
CA ALA A 92 4.86 14.95 -3.10
C ALA A 92 4.50 16.27 -3.78
N GLY A 93 4.57 17.40 -3.07
CA GLY A 93 4.24 18.72 -3.62
C GLY A 93 2.74 19.03 -3.62
N ILE A 94 1.96 18.39 -2.76
CA ILE A 94 0.52 18.62 -2.62
C ILE A 94 0.28 19.45 -1.36
N SER A 95 -0.37 20.59 -1.51
CA SER A 95 -0.69 21.46 -0.38
C SER A 95 -1.80 20.90 0.51
N ASP A 96 -1.86 21.35 1.75
CA ASP A 96 -2.93 20.98 2.69
C ASP A 96 -4.31 21.39 2.16
N ASP A 97 -4.41 22.52 1.45
CA ASP A 97 -5.66 22.95 0.82
C ASP A 97 -6.16 21.97 -0.23
N VAL A 98 -5.27 21.40 -1.03
CA VAL A 98 -5.62 20.37 -2.02
C VAL A 98 -6.06 19.09 -1.33
N VAL A 99 -5.34 18.64 -0.30
CA VAL A 99 -5.73 17.47 0.49
C VAL A 99 -7.12 17.67 1.10
N SER A 100 -7.39 18.83 1.68
CA SER A 100 -8.71 19.16 2.24
C SER A 100 -9.80 19.18 1.18
N ALA A 101 -9.51 19.63 -0.04
CA ALA A 101 -10.46 19.65 -1.14
C ALA A 101 -10.84 18.24 -1.64
N ILE A 102 -9.91 17.27 -1.53
CA ILE A 102 -10.19 15.87 -1.86
C ILE A 102 -11.00 15.20 -0.75
N HIS A 103 -10.70 15.51 0.50
CA HIS A 103 -11.34 14.92 1.68
C HIS A 103 -12.79 15.35 1.79
#